data_3cd5fb973c56ba617c5031a18095bb3c
#
_entry.id   3cd5fb973c56ba617c5031a18095bb3c
#
_cell.length_a   1.000
_cell.length_b   1.000
_cell.length_c   1.000
_cell.angle_alpha   90.00
_cell.angle_beta   90.00
_cell.angle_gamma   90.00
#
_symmetry.space_group_name_H-M   'P 1'
#
loop_
_entity.id
_entity.type
_entity.pdbx_description
1 polymer ?
#
loop_
_entity_poly.entity_id
_entity_poly.type
_entity_poly.pdbx_seq_one_letter_code
_entity_poly.pdbx_strand_id
1 'polypeptide(L)'
;MSAGALASLQPQGGAVIAADGSGELLSGSARVVADNALGGFLRFSAPGLGMAGAEASEPVEGFIAPMSRHAGQSTSTGVAIATIGHPVALSLTLRDENGKPVVGGEAVLELRANGHVSRLLEQLFPEADTHNFKGTLTVKAAGGKIVGTVMEIGLQPGQFTALPVAELR
;
A
#
# COMPACT_ATOMS: atom_id res chain seq x y z
N MET A 1 2.10 13.47 13.19
CA MET A 1 2.92 14.61 12.74
C MET A 1 2.71 14.76 11.25
N SER A 2 2.63 15.98 10.72
CA SER A 2 2.57 16.25 9.29
C SER A 2 3.73 17.19 8.95
N ALA A 3 4.52 16.82 7.97
CA ALA A 3 5.57 17.68 7.42
C ALA A 3 5.21 18.00 5.97
N GLY A 4 5.50 19.20 5.51
CA GLY A 4 5.22 19.63 4.16
C GLY A 4 6.43 20.31 3.54
N ALA A 5 6.62 20.14 2.24
CA ALA A 5 7.59 20.83 1.44
C ALA A 5 6.91 21.48 0.24
N LEU A 6 7.39 22.64 -0.16
CA LEU A 6 6.95 23.34 -1.37
C LEU A 6 8.07 23.29 -2.40
N ALA A 7 7.73 23.01 -3.64
CA ALA A 7 8.65 23.07 -4.76
C ALA A 7 7.97 23.79 -5.94
N SER A 8 8.73 24.62 -6.64
CA SER A 8 8.29 25.23 -7.90
C SER A 8 8.94 24.48 -9.04
N LEU A 9 8.12 24.01 -9.99
CA LEU A 9 8.56 23.28 -11.16
C LEU A 9 8.36 24.15 -12.40
N GLN A 10 9.37 24.19 -13.24
CA GLN A 10 9.23 24.71 -14.60
C GLN A 10 8.50 23.67 -15.48
N PRO A 11 7.85 24.08 -16.56
CA PRO A 11 7.30 23.15 -17.53
C PRO A 11 8.33 22.08 -17.93
N GLN A 12 7.95 20.80 -17.91
CA GLN A 12 8.82 19.64 -18.16
C GLN A 12 9.97 19.47 -17.15
N GLY A 13 9.97 20.24 -16.06
CA GLY A 13 10.93 20.11 -14.97
C GLY A 13 10.53 19.04 -13.95
N GLY A 14 11.45 18.71 -13.06
CA GLY A 14 11.24 17.77 -11.97
C GLY A 14 11.91 18.24 -10.67
N ALA A 15 11.41 17.74 -9.55
CA ALA A 15 12.06 17.92 -8.24
C ALA A 15 12.15 16.58 -7.52
N VAL A 16 13.15 16.44 -6.67
CA VAL A 16 13.32 15.32 -5.76
C VAL A 16 13.24 15.86 -4.34
N ILE A 17 12.33 15.28 -3.55
CA ILE A 17 12.22 15.54 -2.13
C ILE A 17 12.67 14.27 -1.41
N ALA A 18 13.73 14.36 -0.63
CA ALA A 18 14.29 13.22 0.08
C ALA A 18 14.17 13.44 1.61
N ALA A 19 13.85 12.36 2.33
CA ALA A 19 14.04 12.30 3.77
C ALA A 19 15.48 11.83 4.06
N ASP A 20 16.08 12.35 5.10
CA ASP A 20 17.43 12.00 5.54
C ASP A 20 17.50 10.65 6.27
N GLY A 21 16.35 10.06 6.58
CA GLY A 21 16.24 8.77 7.30
C GLY A 21 16.58 8.87 8.78
N SER A 22 16.70 10.09 9.33
CA SER A 22 16.95 10.29 10.75
C SER A 22 15.67 10.22 11.58
N GLY A 23 15.80 9.83 12.86
CA GLY A 23 14.68 9.77 13.80
C GLY A 23 14.04 8.39 13.92
N GLU A 24 12.87 8.35 14.57
CA GLU A 24 12.10 7.12 14.73
C GLU A 24 11.46 6.68 13.40
N LEU A 25 11.32 5.36 13.22
CA LEU A 25 10.63 4.80 12.07
C LEU A 25 9.15 5.21 12.09
N LEU A 26 8.75 5.98 11.11
CA LEU A 26 7.37 6.40 10.92
C LEU A 26 6.80 5.76 9.66
N SER A 27 5.60 5.19 9.78
CA SER A 27 4.80 4.75 8.64
C SER A 27 3.74 5.81 8.33
N GLY A 28 3.50 6.08 7.05
CA GLY A 28 2.55 7.11 6.65
C GLY A 28 2.26 7.11 5.16
N SER A 29 1.62 8.17 4.70
CA SER A 29 1.36 8.43 3.29
C SER A 29 1.89 9.81 2.90
N ALA A 30 2.30 9.96 1.65
CA ALA A 30 2.66 11.23 1.05
C ALA A 30 1.56 11.66 0.07
N ARG A 31 1.23 12.95 0.10
CA ARG A 31 0.30 13.58 -0.84
C ARG A 31 1.00 14.73 -1.54
N VAL A 32 0.94 14.73 -2.85
CA VAL A 32 1.40 15.86 -3.68
C VAL A 32 0.17 16.57 -4.23
N VAL A 33 0.17 17.89 -4.16
CA VAL A 33 -0.86 18.76 -4.73
C VAL A 33 -0.15 19.73 -5.67
N ALA A 34 -0.63 19.85 -6.89
CA ALA A 34 -0.10 20.75 -7.90
C ALA A 34 -1.23 21.44 -8.66
N ASP A 35 -0.94 22.62 -9.22
CA ASP A 35 -1.89 23.39 -10.02
C ASP A 35 -2.12 22.79 -11.41
N ASN A 36 -1.21 21.92 -11.86
CA ASN A 36 -1.26 21.26 -13.15
C ASN A 36 -1.02 19.76 -13.02
N ALA A 37 -1.24 19.00 -14.08
CA ALA A 37 -0.97 17.57 -14.13
C ALA A 37 0.49 17.27 -13.74
N LEU A 38 0.68 16.35 -12.82
CA LEU A 38 1.95 15.95 -12.26
C LEU A 38 2.05 14.43 -12.19
N GLY A 39 3.16 13.88 -12.69
CA GLY A 39 3.56 12.50 -12.41
C GLY A 39 4.40 12.43 -11.15
N GLY A 40 4.26 11.37 -10.38
CA GLY A 40 5.02 11.16 -9.15
C GLY A 40 5.54 9.74 -9.02
N PHE A 41 6.68 9.59 -8.41
CA PHE A 41 7.30 8.30 -8.11
C PHE A 41 7.92 8.35 -6.72
N LEU A 42 7.57 7.39 -5.88
CA LEU A 42 8.16 7.19 -4.57
C LEU A 42 9.24 6.12 -4.66
N ARG A 43 10.44 6.44 -4.21
CA ARG A 43 11.51 5.48 -4.00
C ARG A 43 11.84 5.41 -2.52
N PHE A 44 11.91 4.21 -1.98
CA PHE A 44 12.31 3.98 -0.61
C PHE A 44 13.30 2.82 -0.54
N SER A 45 14.15 2.86 0.45
CA SER A 45 15.14 1.83 0.73
C SER A 45 15.12 1.49 2.21
N ALA A 46 15.36 0.25 2.55
CA ALA A 46 15.53 -0.19 3.93
C ALA A 46 16.80 -1.01 4.06
N PRO A 47 17.60 -0.79 5.12
CA PRO A 47 18.78 -1.58 5.38
C PRO A 47 18.47 -3.07 5.43
N GLY A 48 19.21 -3.87 4.67
CA GLY A 48 19.03 -5.32 4.59
C GLY A 48 17.87 -5.81 3.71
N LEU A 49 16.93 -4.95 3.29
CA LEU A 49 15.81 -5.31 2.43
C LEU A 49 15.98 -4.86 0.98
N GLY A 50 16.84 -3.87 0.73
CA GLY A 50 17.05 -3.35 -0.61
C GLY A 50 16.27 -2.07 -0.90
N MET A 51 15.85 -1.91 -2.16
CA MET A 51 15.19 -0.70 -2.65
C MET A 51 13.97 -1.09 -3.47
N ALA A 52 12.87 -0.36 -3.26
CA ALA A 52 11.68 -0.47 -4.08
C ALA A 52 11.15 0.91 -4.47
N GLY A 53 10.28 0.93 -5.46
CA GLY A 53 9.59 2.12 -5.89
C GLY A 53 8.14 1.85 -6.21
N ALA A 54 7.32 2.87 -6.05
CA ALA A 54 5.91 2.85 -6.39
C ALA A 54 5.54 4.14 -7.10
N GLU A 55 4.71 4.04 -8.11
CA GLU A 55 4.12 5.20 -8.76
C GLU A 55 3.07 5.84 -7.84
N ALA A 56 2.92 7.16 -7.97
CA ALA A 56 1.80 7.85 -7.37
C ALA A 56 0.50 7.39 -8.05
N SER A 57 -0.53 7.15 -7.26
CA SER A 57 -1.84 6.72 -7.75
C SER A 57 -2.92 7.75 -7.40
N GLU A 58 -3.92 7.83 -8.26
CA GLU A 58 -5.13 8.58 -7.97
C GLU A 58 -5.99 7.87 -6.91
N PRO A 59 -6.73 8.62 -6.09
CA PRO A 59 -7.64 8.05 -5.12
C PRO A 59 -8.82 7.33 -5.78
N VAL A 60 -9.09 6.10 -5.33
CA VAL A 60 -10.14 5.21 -5.84
C VAL A 60 -11.14 4.79 -4.75
N GLU A 61 -12.30 4.28 -5.13
CA GLU A 61 -13.30 3.73 -4.19
C GLU A 61 -13.02 2.26 -3.84
N GLY A 62 -12.08 1.64 -4.54
CA GLY A 62 -11.64 0.29 -4.25
C GLY A 62 -10.62 -0.20 -5.25
N PHE A 63 -9.92 -1.24 -4.87
CA PHE A 63 -8.92 -1.85 -5.73
C PHE A 63 -8.82 -3.36 -5.50
N ILE A 64 -8.20 -4.04 -6.45
CA ILE A 64 -7.78 -5.43 -6.36
C ILE A 64 -6.27 -5.52 -6.55
N ALA A 65 -5.60 -6.36 -5.78
CA ALA A 65 -4.17 -6.57 -5.87
C ALA A 65 -3.78 -8.04 -5.66
N PRO A 66 -2.69 -8.51 -6.26
CA PRO A 66 -2.16 -9.84 -6.00
C PRO A 66 -1.63 -9.92 -4.58
N MET A 67 -1.82 -11.09 -3.95
CA MET A 67 -1.33 -11.39 -2.61
C MET A 67 -0.69 -12.77 -2.60
N SER A 68 0.45 -12.88 -1.94
CA SER A 68 1.16 -14.15 -1.77
C SER A 68 1.81 -14.22 -0.39
N ARG A 69 2.01 -15.43 0.10
CA ARG A 69 2.83 -15.71 1.27
C ARG A 69 3.45 -17.09 1.16
N HIS A 70 4.74 -17.17 1.45
CA HIS A 70 5.49 -18.42 1.56
C HIS A 70 6.23 -18.44 2.89
N ALA A 71 5.59 -18.97 3.93
CA ALA A 71 6.14 -18.93 5.28
C ALA A 71 7.50 -19.66 5.39
N GLY A 72 7.69 -20.75 4.66
CA GLY A 72 8.98 -21.45 4.59
C GLY A 72 10.12 -20.67 3.93
N GLN A 73 9.80 -19.63 3.15
CA GLN A 73 10.77 -18.72 2.53
C GLN A 73 10.77 -17.34 3.22
N SER A 74 9.94 -17.18 4.25
CA SER A 74 9.77 -15.92 4.97
C SER A 74 9.44 -14.74 4.04
N THR A 75 8.60 -14.99 3.02
CA THR A 75 8.09 -13.96 2.13
C THR A 75 6.62 -13.74 2.39
N SER A 76 6.18 -12.50 2.39
CA SER A 76 4.78 -12.11 2.54
C SER A 76 4.48 -10.82 1.78
N THR A 77 3.26 -10.73 1.27
CA THR A 77 2.76 -9.48 0.69
C THR A 77 2.14 -8.63 1.79
N GLY A 78 2.48 -7.35 1.78
CA GLY A 78 1.87 -6.33 2.62
C GLY A 78 1.08 -5.33 1.80
N VAL A 79 0.07 -4.74 2.42
CA VAL A 79 -0.68 -3.62 1.85
C VAL A 79 -0.63 -2.41 2.77
N ALA A 80 -0.39 -1.25 2.17
CA ALA A 80 -0.53 0.04 2.80
C ALA A 80 -1.72 0.77 2.17
N ILE A 81 -2.64 1.26 2.99
CA ILE A 81 -3.85 1.97 2.54
C ILE A 81 -3.92 3.30 3.27
N ALA A 82 -4.17 4.38 2.56
CA ALA A 82 -4.38 5.70 3.14
C ALA A 82 -5.72 6.30 2.67
N THR A 83 -6.37 7.05 3.55
CA THR A 83 -7.59 7.80 3.27
C THR A 83 -7.27 9.25 2.95
N ILE A 84 -8.14 9.90 2.17
CA ILE A 84 -7.96 11.29 1.75
C ILE A 84 -9.16 12.12 2.19
N GLY A 85 -8.92 13.03 3.16
CA GLY A 85 -9.87 14.04 3.59
C GLY A 85 -11.02 13.55 4.48
N HIS A 86 -11.48 12.30 4.32
CA HIS A 86 -12.65 11.75 5.00
C HIS A 86 -12.31 10.45 5.75
N PRO A 87 -13.04 10.14 6.83
CA PRO A 87 -12.98 8.80 7.43
C PRO A 87 -13.62 7.79 6.47
N VAL A 88 -13.10 6.56 6.44
CA VAL A 88 -13.50 5.51 5.51
C VAL A 88 -13.62 4.18 6.24
N ALA A 89 -14.71 3.45 6.00
CA ALA A 89 -14.83 2.05 6.33
C ALA A 89 -14.32 1.20 5.16
N LEU A 90 -13.38 0.31 5.43
CA LEU A 90 -12.80 -0.60 4.46
C LEU A 90 -13.37 -2.00 4.63
N SER A 91 -13.86 -2.60 3.55
CA SER A 91 -14.15 -4.02 3.48
C SER A 91 -13.05 -4.72 2.67
N LEU A 92 -12.39 -5.70 3.28
CA LEU A 92 -11.31 -6.46 2.69
C LEU A 92 -11.78 -7.90 2.48
N THR A 93 -11.56 -8.45 1.28
CA THR A 93 -11.91 -9.84 0.96
C THR A 93 -10.73 -10.51 0.27
N LEU A 94 -10.26 -11.60 0.86
CA LEU A 94 -9.21 -12.44 0.31
C LEU A 94 -9.81 -13.56 -0.52
N ARG A 95 -9.27 -13.79 -1.72
CA ARG A 95 -9.67 -14.87 -2.62
C ARG A 95 -8.46 -15.69 -3.05
N ASP A 96 -8.63 -16.99 -3.18
CA ASP A 96 -7.59 -17.88 -3.70
C ASP A 96 -7.32 -17.65 -5.21
N GLU A 97 -6.38 -18.38 -5.77
CA GLU A 97 -6.02 -18.30 -7.20
C GLU A 97 -7.17 -18.73 -8.16
N ASN A 98 -8.19 -19.42 -7.65
CA ASN A 98 -9.39 -19.78 -8.41
C ASN A 98 -10.53 -18.74 -8.21
N GLY A 99 -10.28 -17.66 -7.49
CA GLY A 99 -11.27 -16.63 -7.21
C GLY A 99 -12.28 -16.99 -6.11
N LYS A 100 -12.09 -18.09 -5.38
CA LYS A 100 -12.97 -18.48 -4.27
C LYS A 100 -12.63 -17.69 -3.01
N PRO A 101 -13.63 -17.23 -2.24
CA PRO A 101 -13.40 -16.63 -0.94
C PRO A 101 -12.65 -17.61 -0.01
N VAL A 102 -11.67 -17.08 0.71
CA VAL A 102 -10.89 -17.82 1.70
C VAL A 102 -11.64 -17.80 3.03
N VAL A 103 -11.71 -18.91 3.74
CA VAL A 103 -12.27 -18.96 5.09
C VAL A 103 -11.41 -18.12 6.02
N GLY A 104 -12.02 -17.22 6.79
CA GLY A 104 -11.31 -16.24 7.61
C GLY A 104 -10.65 -15.10 6.81
N GLY A 105 -10.91 -15.03 5.49
CA GLY A 105 -10.33 -14.03 4.58
C GLY A 105 -11.17 -12.75 4.42
N GLU A 106 -11.97 -12.39 5.42
CA GLU A 106 -12.74 -11.15 5.46
C GLU A 106 -12.30 -10.30 6.65
N ALA A 107 -12.15 -9.01 6.42
CA ALA A 107 -11.84 -8.03 7.46
C ALA A 107 -12.52 -6.69 7.20
N VAL A 108 -12.84 -5.97 8.25
CA VAL A 108 -13.33 -4.60 8.21
C VAL A 108 -12.37 -3.71 9.01
N LEU A 109 -11.98 -2.59 8.44
CA LEU A 109 -11.12 -1.62 9.09
C LEU A 109 -11.73 -0.23 9.00
N GLU A 110 -11.72 0.49 10.11
CA GLU A 110 -12.12 1.90 10.16
C GLU A 110 -10.88 2.79 10.17
N LEU A 111 -10.77 3.65 9.18
CA LEU A 111 -9.70 4.64 9.10
C LEU A 111 -10.28 6.04 9.26
N ARG A 112 -9.65 6.83 10.14
CA ARG A 112 -9.96 8.25 10.28
C ARG A 112 -9.57 9.03 9.02
N ALA A 113 -10.07 10.24 8.88
CA ALA A 113 -9.65 11.18 7.85
C ALA A 113 -8.12 11.34 7.82
N ASN A 114 -7.50 11.24 6.64
CA ASN A 114 -6.05 11.25 6.44
C ASN A 114 -5.32 10.20 7.28
N GLY A 115 -6.02 9.12 7.62
CA GLY A 115 -5.46 7.96 8.30
C GLY A 115 -4.77 7.01 7.34
N HIS A 116 -3.96 6.12 7.89
CA HIS A 116 -3.34 5.04 7.11
C HIS A 116 -3.24 3.77 7.94
N VAL A 117 -3.13 2.65 7.24
CA VAL A 117 -2.81 1.33 7.79
C VAL A 117 -1.78 0.67 6.90
N SER A 118 -0.84 -0.05 7.49
CA SER A 118 0.10 -0.92 6.79
C SER A 118 0.16 -2.25 7.52
N ARG A 119 -0.12 -3.35 6.81
CA ARG A 119 -0.20 -4.70 7.37
C ARG A 119 0.28 -5.73 6.36
N LEU A 120 0.93 -6.77 6.86
CA LEU A 120 1.19 -8.00 6.10
C LEU A 120 -0.09 -8.82 5.98
N LEU A 121 -0.12 -9.74 5.01
CA LEU A 121 -1.26 -10.62 4.74
C LEU A 121 -1.77 -11.34 5.98
N GLU A 122 -0.87 -11.95 6.74
CA GLU A 122 -1.19 -12.69 7.98
C GLU A 122 -1.65 -11.80 9.13
N GLN A 123 -1.33 -10.51 9.09
CA GLN A 123 -1.81 -9.53 10.07
C GLN A 123 -3.20 -8.99 9.73
N LEU A 124 -3.55 -9.01 8.44
CA LEU A 124 -4.90 -8.63 7.99
C LEU A 124 -5.91 -9.75 8.25
N PHE A 125 -5.49 -11.00 8.07
CA PHE A 125 -6.35 -12.17 8.12
C PHE A 125 -5.76 -13.24 9.04
N PRO A 126 -5.73 -12.99 10.37
CA PRO A 126 -5.11 -13.92 11.32
C PRO A 126 -5.84 -15.27 11.43
N GLU A 127 -7.12 -15.32 11.03
CA GLU A 127 -7.95 -16.53 11.05
C GLU A 127 -7.88 -17.33 9.75
N ALA A 128 -7.26 -16.77 8.70
CA ALA A 128 -7.14 -17.45 7.42
C ALA A 128 -5.84 -18.29 7.36
N ASP A 129 -5.92 -19.48 6.77
CA ASP A 129 -4.71 -20.23 6.45
C ASP A 129 -3.98 -19.57 5.27
N THR A 130 -3.02 -18.73 5.62
CA THR A 130 -2.18 -18.03 4.65
C THR A 130 -0.76 -18.57 4.58
N HIS A 131 -0.46 -19.74 5.13
CA HIS A 131 0.91 -20.28 5.27
C HIS A 131 1.65 -20.42 3.92
N ASN A 132 0.96 -20.92 2.91
CA ASN A 132 1.43 -20.95 1.53
C ASN A 132 0.28 -20.47 0.64
N PHE A 133 0.09 -19.18 0.62
CA PHE A 133 -1.03 -18.53 -0.02
C PHE A 133 -0.63 -17.88 -1.34
N LYS A 134 -1.53 -17.96 -2.32
CA LYS A 134 -1.51 -17.21 -3.56
C LYS A 134 -2.92 -16.87 -3.96
N GLY A 135 -3.17 -15.60 -4.27
CA GLY A 135 -4.50 -15.15 -4.63
C GLY A 135 -4.58 -13.64 -4.77
N THR A 136 -5.74 -13.08 -4.44
CA THR A 136 -6.01 -11.65 -4.56
C THR A 136 -6.68 -11.08 -3.33
N LEU A 137 -6.39 -9.82 -3.04
CA LEU A 137 -7.08 -8.99 -2.08
C LEU A 137 -7.97 -7.99 -2.83
N THR A 138 -9.25 -7.99 -2.51
CA THR A 138 -10.18 -6.94 -2.90
C THR A 138 -10.38 -6.00 -1.71
N VAL A 139 -10.19 -4.70 -1.93
CA VAL A 139 -10.45 -3.64 -0.94
C VAL A 139 -11.55 -2.74 -1.49
N LYS A 140 -12.61 -2.51 -0.72
CA LYS A 140 -13.68 -1.55 -1.03
C LYS A 140 -13.75 -0.50 0.07
N ALA A 141 -13.91 0.75 -0.31
CA ALA A 141 -14.02 1.89 0.57
C ALA A 141 -15.46 2.41 0.60
N ALA A 142 -15.98 2.64 1.78
CA ALA A 142 -17.27 3.30 1.98
C ALA A 142 -17.05 4.61 2.75
N GLY A 143 -17.64 5.70 2.26
CA GLY A 143 -17.55 7.03 2.86
C GLY A 143 -16.45 7.94 2.31
N GLY A 144 -15.62 7.46 1.37
CA GLY A 144 -14.54 8.25 0.77
C GLY A 144 -13.66 7.45 -0.17
N LYS A 145 -12.58 8.07 -0.61
CA LYS A 145 -11.59 7.46 -1.50
C LYS A 145 -10.31 7.09 -0.75
N ILE A 146 -9.61 6.12 -1.29
CA ILE A 146 -8.36 5.57 -0.74
C ILE A 146 -7.28 5.50 -1.82
N VAL A 147 -6.05 5.48 -1.38
CA VAL A 147 -4.91 5.04 -2.18
C VAL A 147 -4.32 3.79 -1.57
N GLY A 148 -3.87 2.86 -2.40
CA GLY A 148 -3.29 1.60 -1.97
C GLY A 148 -1.92 1.37 -2.59
N THR A 149 -0.99 0.84 -1.81
CA THR A 149 0.31 0.33 -2.27
C THR A 149 0.47 -1.07 -1.75
N VAL A 150 0.85 -1.99 -2.62
CA VAL A 150 1.05 -3.40 -2.28
C VAL A 150 2.50 -3.77 -2.55
N MET A 151 3.09 -4.51 -1.64
CA MET A 151 4.51 -4.88 -1.73
C MET A 151 4.72 -6.31 -1.28
N GLU A 152 5.53 -7.02 -2.04
CA GLU A 152 6.10 -8.29 -1.60
C GLU A 152 7.41 -8.02 -0.85
N ILE A 153 7.51 -8.59 0.35
CA ILE A 153 8.63 -8.42 1.27
C ILE A 153 9.17 -9.80 1.64
N GLY A 154 10.46 -10.01 1.44
CA GLY A 154 11.15 -11.19 1.91
C GLY A 154 12.29 -10.85 2.85
N LEU A 155 12.75 -11.82 3.63
CA LEU A 155 13.91 -11.66 4.53
C LEU A 155 15.26 -11.70 3.80
N GLN A 156 15.29 -12.10 2.53
CA GLN A 156 16.50 -12.07 1.72
C GLN A 156 16.77 -10.65 1.19
N PRO A 157 18.02 -10.20 1.15
CA PRO A 157 18.37 -8.93 0.53
C PRO A 157 17.86 -8.84 -0.92
N GLY A 158 17.22 -7.73 -1.28
CA GLY A 158 16.67 -7.51 -2.61
C GLY A 158 15.25 -8.06 -2.84
N GLN A 159 14.65 -8.74 -1.88
CA GLN A 159 13.26 -9.21 -1.96
C GLN A 159 12.29 -8.15 -1.42
N PHE A 160 12.22 -7.04 -2.11
CA PHE A 160 11.34 -5.93 -1.78
C PHE A 160 10.83 -5.32 -3.08
N THR A 161 9.58 -5.61 -3.44
CA THR A 161 9.03 -5.27 -4.76
C THR A 161 7.62 -4.71 -4.61
N ALA A 162 7.34 -3.58 -5.27
CA ALA A 162 5.98 -3.09 -5.40
C ALA A 162 5.21 -3.94 -6.42
N LEU A 163 3.98 -4.29 -6.09
CA LEU A 163 3.08 -5.06 -6.94
C LEU A 163 2.00 -4.14 -7.52
N PRO A 164 1.47 -4.46 -8.72
CA PRO A 164 0.44 -3.66 -9.35
C PRO A 164 -0.86 -3.69 -8.55
N VAL A 165 -1.56 -2.56 -8.55
CA VAL A 165 -2.89 -2.39 -7.98
C VAL A 165 -3.83 -2.00 -9.11
N ALA A 166 -4.95 -2.70 -9.26
CA ALA A 166 -5.97 -2.40 -10.27
C ALA A 166 -7.22 -1.80 -9.60
N GLU A 167 -7.70 -0.68 -10.13
CA GLU A 167 -8.94 -0.08 -9.66
C GLU A 167 -10.14 -1.02 -9.90
N LEU A 168 -11.02 -1.12 -8.91
CA LEU A 168 -12.33 -1.76 -9.07
C LEU A 168 -13.25 -0.83 -9.86
N ARG A 169 -13.77 -1.35 -10.95
CA ARG A 169 -14.78 -0.67 -11.78
C ARG A 169 -16.18 -1.16 -11.47
#